data_0b7a2a15eb5c3675ccb9510a8885aef8
#
_entry.id   0b7a2a15eb5c3675ccb9510a8885aef8
#
_cell.length_a   1.000
_cell.length_b   1.000
_cell.length_c   1.000
_cell.angle_alpha   90.00
_cell.angle_beta   90.00
_cell.angle_gamma   90.00
#
_symmetry.space_group_name_H-M   'P 1'
#
loop_
_entity.id
_entity.type
_entity.pdbx_description
1 polymer ?
#
loop_
_entity_poly.entity_id
_entity_poly.type
_entity_poly.pdbx_seq_one_letter_code
_entity_poly.pdbx_strand_id
1 'polypeptide(L)'
;LVNTKISNNIKFNEMPGGANVVIAIASYTGYNQEDSIIFNKNSLQRGIFNSAYYRTYIEYIENDESFSIPDINTRKSGHNYNKLETNGIIQNNSYVNDTDIIIGKTSKIDGKIIDKSITIHHHDFGVVDGIFSSNNDTSNNFCKVRIRMERIPTVADKFASRHGIKGVVGLIIPQEDMPFTSDGIVPDLIINPHGIPSRMSTGHLLEAITGKTCSLLGTTYDGSPYENYNEFDNITKILQYHDFEMYGNETLYNGFTGDQFSSSIFMGCQFYQRLKHMVHDKIQSRDVGPKTLLERQPAKGKVRGGGLRIGEMERDSLISHGVSKF
;
A
#
# COMPACT_ATOMS: atom_id res chain seq x y z
N LEU A 1 1.20 0.75 21.91
CA LEU A 1 0.99 1.48 23.16
C LEU A 1 -0.23 0.95 23.92
N VAL A 2 -1.36 0.76 23.26
CA VAL A 2 -2.55 0.14 23.87
C VAL A 2 -2.70 -1.27 23.32
N ASN A 3 -2.74 -2.26 24.21
CA ASN A 3 -2.79 -3.67 23.87
C ASN A 3 -3.92 -4.38 24.62
N THR A 4 -4.16 -5.65 24.28
CA THR A 4 -5.03 -6.55 25.02
C THR A 4 -4.25 -7.78 25.47
N LYS A 5 -4.73 -8.48 26.50
CA LYS A 5 -4.13 -9.74 26.97
C LYS A 5 -4.02 -10.77 25.83
N ILE A 6 -5.01 -10.81 24.94
CA ILE A 6 -5.01 -11.69 23.77
C ILE A 6 -3.87 -11.34 22.82
N SER A 7 -3.65 -10.05 22.53
CA SER A 7 -2.56 -9.60 21.66
C SER A 7 -1.18 -10.04 22.17
N ASN A 8 -1.00 -10.01 23.47
CA ASN A 8 0.25 -10.48 24.10
C ASN A 8 0.40 -12.01 23.98
N ASN A 9 -0.68 -12.76 24.18
CA ASN A 9 -0.66 -14.23 24.09
C ASN A 9 -0.34 -14.73 22.68
N ILE A 10 -0.87 -14.07 21.65
CA ILE A 10 -0.59 -14.40 20.24
C ILE A 10 0.68 -13.74 19.71
N LYS A 11 1.40 -13.00 20.57
CA LYS A 11 2.64 -12.28 20.22
C LYS A 11 2.50 -11.32 19.04
N PHE A 12 1.33 -10.65 18.95
CA PHE A 12 1.04 -9.71 17.86
C PHE A 12 2.07 -8.59 17.75
N ASN A 13 2.68 -8.20 18.88
CA ASN A 13 3.68 -7.13 18.93
C ASN A 13 5.02 -7.52 18.29
N GLU A 14 5.31 -8.81 18.12
CA GLU A 14 6.54 -9.28 17.46
C GLU A 14 6.46 -9.06 15.92
N MET A 15 5.24 -9.12 15.35
CA MET A 15 5.00 -8.82 13.91
C MET A 15 3.73 -7.96 13.75
N PRO A 16 3.75 -6.70 14.13
CA PRO A 16 2.56 -5.85 14.07
C PRO A 16 2.18 -5.55 12.60
N GLY A 17 0.88 -5.62 12.31
CA GLY A 17 0.34 -5.27 10.98
C GLY A 17 0.14 -3.77 10.76
N GLY A 18 0.76 -2.92 11.53
CA GLY A 18 0.62 -1.46 11.48
C GLY A 18 1.66 -0.75 12.32
N ALA A 19 1.41 0.52 12.60
CA ALA A 19 2.30 1.37 13.40
C ALA A 19 1.51 2.30 14.32
N ASN A 20 2.13 2.69 15.44
CA ASN A 20 1.63 3.79 16.25
C ASN A 20 2.00 5.11 15.58
N VAL A 21 1.02 5.99 15.41
CA VAL A 21 1.16 7.29 14.73
C VAL A 21 0.61 8.39 15.62
N VAL A 22 1.16 9.58 15.48
CA VAL A 22 0.59 10.79 16.06
C VAL A 22 -0.52 11.28 15.14
N ILE A 23 -1.74 11.30 15.67
CA ILE A 23 -2.91 11.78 14.93
C ILE A 23 -3.34 13.15 15.42
N ALA A 24 -3.84 13.98 14.50
CA ALA A 24 -4.60 15.18 14.80
C ALA A 24 -6.01 15.04 14.22
N ILE A 25 -7.02 15.45 14.99
CA ILE A 25 -8.42 15.41 14.57
C ILE A 25 -8.85 16.82 14.23
N ALA A 26 -8.74 17.17 12.95
CA ALA A 26 -9.06 18.49 12.45
C ALA A 26 -9.48 18.45 10.98
N SER A 27 -10.31 19.40 10.56
CA SER A 27 -10.47 19.71 9.14
C SER A 27 -9.29 20.57 8.69
N TYR A 28 -8.54 20.13 7.71
CA TYR A 28 -7.37 20.84 7.20
C TYR A 28 -7.34 20.79 5.67
N THR A 29 -7.18 21.94 5.03
CA THR A 29 -7.12 22.09 3.56
C THR A 29 -8.32 21.55 2.75
N GLY A 30 -9.28 20.88 3.39
CA GLY A 30 -10.43 20.25 2.73
C GLY A 30 -10.15 18.88 2.07
N TYR A 31 -8.91 18.38 2.11
CA TYR A 31 -8.53 17.08 1.51
C TYR A 31 -8.72 15.89 2.45
N ASN A 32 -9.28 16.10 3.64
CA ASN A 32 -9.66 15.02 4.56
C ASN A 32 -11.18 14.91 4.77
N GLN A 33 -11.98 15.39 3.83
CA GLN A 33 -13.43 15.24 3.87
C GLN A 33 -13.85 13.79 3.59
N GLU A 34 -15.02 13.36 4.10
CA GLU A 34 -15.65 12.07 3.82
C GLU A 34 -14.69 10.87 3.91
N ASP A 35 -14.08 10.65 5.08
CA ASP A 35 -13.15 9.55 5.33
C ASP A 35 -11.79 9.65 4.62
N SER A 36 -11.44 10.82 4.12
CA SER A 36 -10.10 11.04 3.61
C SER A 36 -9.12 11.38 4.74
N ILE A 37 -7.86 11.04 4.55
CA ILE A 37 -6.77 11.22 5.50
C ILE A 37 -5.67 12.05 4.82
N ILE A 38 -5.09 12.99 5.57
CA ILE A 38 -3.90 13.71 5.15
C ILE A 38 -2.68 13.06 5.82
N PHE A 39 -1.65 12.78 5.04
CA PHE A 39 -0.39 12.20 5.52
C PHE A 39 0.74 13.22 5.51
N ASN A 40 1.62 13.09 6.50
CA ASN A 40 2.91 13.76 6.53
C ASN A 40 3.91 13.02 5.61
N LYS A 41 4.43 13.73 4.60
CA LYS A 41 5.39 13.19 3.63
C LYS A 41 6.68 12.68 4.29
N ASN A 42 7.18 13.42 5.28
CA ASN A 42 8.43 13.06 5.92
C ASN A 42 8.29 11.82 6.82
N SER A 43 7.10 11.57 7.38
CA SER A 43 6.80 10.32 8.07
C SER A 43 6.84 9.12 7.13
N LEU A 44 6.30 9.28 5.91
CA LEU A 44 6.40 8.26 4.86
C LEU A 44 7.84 8.03 4.41
N GLN A 45 8.63 9.09 4.27
CA GLN A 45 10.05 8.99 3.92
C GLN A 45 10.89 8.31 5.00
N ARG A 46 10.49 8.41 6.28
CA ARG A 46 11.07 7.63 7.38
C ARG A 46 10.67 6.16 7.37
N GLY A 47 9.80 5.74 6.44
CA GLY A 47 9.42 4.35 6.21
C GLY A 47 8.15 3.90 6.92
N ILE A 48 7.34 4.82 7.47
CA ILE A 48 6.08 4.42 8.10
C ILE A 48 5.13 3.79 7.08
N PHE A 49 4.50 2.67 7.44
CA PHE A 49 3.62 1.88 6.57
C PHE A 49 4.23 1.38 5.26
N ASN A 50 5.55 1.43 5.11
CA ASN A 50 6.23 0.82 3.99
C ASN A 50 6.01 -0.69 4.03
N SER A 51 5.75 -1.30 2.87
CA SER A 51 5.54 -2.74 2.77
C SER A 51 6.26 -3.31 1.57
N ALA A 52 6.70 -4.56 1.67
CA ALA A 52 7.24 -5.32 0.57
C ALA A 52 6.19 -6.31 0.06
N TYR A 53 6.01 -6.35 -1.23
CA TYR A 53 5.17 -7.32 -1.92
C TYR A 53 6.06 -8.26 -2.73
N TYR A 54 5.84 -9.56 -2.59
CA TYR A 54 6.59 -10.58 -3.31
C TYR A 54 5.71 -11.26 -4.32
N ARG A 55 6.19 -11.35 -5.57
CA ARG A 55 5.56 -12.15 -6.61
C ARG A 55 6.54 -13.20 -7.10
N THR A 56 6.07 -14.45 -7.19
CA THR A 56 6.87 -15.54 -7.69
C THR A 56 6.32 -16.00 -9.04
N TYR A 57 7.19 -16.02 -10.03
CA TYR A 57 6.95 -16.61 -11.34
C TYR A 57 7.54 -18.01 -11.36
N ILE A 58 6.76 -18.97 -11.79
CA ILE A 58 7.15 -20.39 -11.81
C ILE A 58 6.92 -20.91 -13.21
N GLU A 59 7.96 -21.51 -13.80
CA GLU A 59 7.88 -22.17 -15.07
C GLU A 59 8.47 -23.58 -14.99
N TYR A 60 7.85 -24.49 -15.71
CA TYR A 60 8.25 -25.87 -15.86
C TYR A 60 8.74 -26.10 -17.28
N ILE A 61 9.70 -27.01 -17.46
CA ILE A 61 10.14 -27.49 -18.76
C ILE A 61 9.28 -28.69 -19.12
N GLU A 62 8.64 -28.63 -20.27
CA GLU A 62 7.97 -29.76 -20.93
C GLU A 62 8.94 -30.47 -21.91
N ASN A 63 8.52 -31.58 -22.47
CA ASN A 63 9.27 -32.27 -23.54
C ASN A 63 9.48 -31.27 -24.70
N ASP A 64 10.67 -31.20 -25.24
CA ASP A 64 11.08 -30.27 -26.32
C ASP A 64 11.28 -28.83 -25.93
N GLU A 65 11.30 -28.49 -24.64
CA GLU A 65 11.57 -27.15 -24.13
C GLU A 65 12.91 -27.10 -23.38
N SER A 66 13.53 -25.93 -23.37
CA SER A 66 14.75 -25.68 -22.59
C SER A 66 14.81 -24.23 -22.09
N PHE A 67 15.43 -24.05 -20.92
CA PHE A 67 15.81 -22.71 -20.48
C PHE A 67 17.02 -22.24 -21.24
N SER A 68 16.85 -21.23 -22.07
CA SER A 68 17.93 -20.67 -22.91
C SER A 68 17.56 -19.29 -23.39
N ILE A 69 18.54 -18.52 -23.82
CA ILE A 69 18.31 -17.25 -24.48
C ILE A 69 17.93 -17.53 -25.94
N PRO A 70 16.74 -17.10 -26.41
CA PRO A 70 16.35 -17.30 -27.81
C PRO A 70 17.24 -16.47 -28.76
N ASP A 71 17.42 -16.97 -29.99
CA ASP A 71 18.15 -16.26 -31.04
C ASP A 71 17.50 -14.93 -31.38
N ILE A 72 18.30 -13.96 -31.80
CA ILE A 72 17.84 -12.56 -32.06
C ILE A 72 16.63 -12.53 -32.99
N ASN A 73 16.59 -13.41 -33.98
CA ASN A 73 15.51 -13.46 -34.98
C ASN A 73 14.19 -14.05 -34.47
N THR A 74 14.22 -14.76 -33.35
CA THR A 74 13.04 -15.41 -32.75
C THR A 74 12.51 -14.71 -31.53
N ARG A 75 13.19 -13.67 -31.04
CA ARG A 75 12.82 -12.89 -29.85
C ARG A 75 11.50 -12.17 -30.02
N LYS A 76 10.73 -12.10 -28.93
CA LYS A 76 9.52 -11.27 -28.86
C LYS A 76 9.86 -9.80 -29.05
N SER A 77 9.16 -9.13 -29.96
CA SER A 77 9.33 -7.71 -30.21
C SER A 77 8.97 -6.87 -28.98
N GLY A 78 9.76 -5.82 -28.70
CA GLY A 78 9.50 -4.90 -27.61
C GLY A 78 9.95 -5.37 -26.21
N HIS A 79 10.66 -6.51 -26.11
CA HIS A 79 11.15 -7.04 -24.86
C HIS A 79 12.68 -7.04 -24.77
N ASN A 80 13.19 -6.88 -23.55
CA ASN A 80 14.62 -6.81 -23.24
C ASN A 80 15.13 -8.13 -22.65
N TYR A 81 16.16 -8.72 -23.29
CA TYR A 81 16.79 -9.98 -22.89
C TYR A 81 18.17 -9.77 -22.26
N ASN A 82 18.66 -8.53 -22.16
CA ASN A 82 20.06 -8.26 -21.77
C ASN A 82 20.39 -8.61 -20.32
N LYS A 83 19.37 -8.80 -19.48
CA LYS A 83 19.54 -9.12 -18.05
C LYS A 83 19.56 -10.62 -17.79
N LEU A 84 19.42 -11.45 -18.84
CA LEU A 84 19.51 -12.90 -18.73
C LEU A 84 20.96 -13.36 -18.71
N GLU A 85 21.25 -14.33 -17.86
CA GLU A 85 22.50 -15.10 -17.88
C GLU A 85 22.49 -16.16 -18.98
N THR A 86 23.64 -16.78 -19.24
CA THR A 86 23.81 -17.82 -20.25
C THR A 86 22.86 -19.01 -20.10
N ASN A 87 22.39 -19.27 -18.88
CA ASN A 87 21.39 -20.28 -18.53
C ASN A 87 19.95 -19.93 -18.92
N GLY A 88 19.72 -18.70 -19.47
CA GLY A 88 18.42 -18.20 -19.79
C GLY A 88 17.63 -17.62 -18.60
N ILE A 89 18.21 -17.56 -17.41
CA ILE A 89 17.55 -17.05 -16.20
C ILE A 89 18.10 -15.66 -15.89
N ILE A 90 17.26 -14.78 -15.34
CA ILE A 90 17.65 -13.42 -14.99
C ILE A 90 18.67 -13.39 -13.85
N GLN A 91 19.54 -12.38 -13.81
CA GLN A 91 20.50 -12.18 -12.73
C GLN A 91 19.82 -11.83 -11.40
N ASN A 92 20.31 -12.41 -10.32
CA ASN A 92 19.86 -12.07 -8.97
C ASN A 92 20.18 -10.60 -8.64
N ASN A 93 19.38 -9.95 -7.79
CA ASN A 93 19.47 -8.55 -7.42
C ASN A 93 19.33 -7.53 -8.59
N SER A 94 18.95 -7.98 -9.79
CA SER A 94 18.67 -7.06 -10.90
C SER A 94 17.31 -6.37 -10.73
N TYR A 95 17.24 -5.08 -11.06
CA TYR A 95 15.97 -4.36 -11.15
C TYR A 95 15.29 -4.70 -12.47
N VAL A 96 13.99 -4.96 -12.43
CA VAL A 96 13.19 -5.43 -13.58
C VAL A 96 11.93 -4.59 -13.77
N ASN A 97 11.57 -4.40 -15.04
CA ASN A 97 10.36 -3.71 -15.49
C ASN A 97 9.50 -4.67 -16.33
N ASP A 98 8.30 -4.23 -16.69
CA ASP A 98 7.33 -4.99 -17.50
C ASP A 98 7.81 -5.35 -18.92
N THR A 99 8.85 -4.68 -19.43
CA THR A 99 9.49 -5.02 -20.71
C THR A 99 10.58 -6.06 -20.61
N ASP A 100 11.06 -6.38 -19.39
CA ASP A 100 12.17 -7.32 -19.17
C ASP A 100 11.70 -8.77 -19.19
N ILE A 101 12.47 -9.63 -19.83
CA ILE A 101 12.32 -11.09 -19.74
C ILE A 101 13.01 -11.57 -18.46
N ILE A 102 12.28 -12.36 -17.67
CA ILE A 102 12.80 -12.94 -16.42
C ILE A 102 13.22 -14.39 -16.54
N ILE A 103 12.54 -15.16 -17.41
CA ILE A 103 12.88 -16.56 -17.71
C ILE A 103 12.88 -16.71 -19.23
N GLY A 104 14.03 -16.94 -19.81
CA GLY A 104 14.20 -17.31 -21.20
C GLY A 104 13.86 -18.77 -21.40
N LYS A 105 12.89 -19.06 -22.25
CA LYS A 105 12.40 -20.40 -22.55
C LYS A 105 12.23 -20.58 -24.05
N THR A 106 12.82 -21.58 -24.60
CA THR A 106 12.70 -21.92 -26.02
C THR A 106 12.08 -23.32 -26.19
N SER A 107 11.23 -23.46 -27.20
CA SER A 107 10.61 -24.74 -27.59
C SER A 107 10.98 -25.09 -29.03
N LYS A 108 11.28 -26.33 -29.28
CA LYS A 108 11.55 -26.87 -30.64
C LYS A 108 10.30 -27.57 -31.16
N ILE A 109 9.59 -26.97 -32.11
CA ILE A 109 8.39 -27.51 -32.73
C ILE A 109 8.69 -27.62 -34.27
N ASP A 110 8.59 -28.80 -34.82
CA ASP A 110 8.84 -29.09 -36.26
C ASP A 110 10.16 -28.49 -36.77
N GLY A 111 11.23 -28.61 -35.98
CA GLY A 111 12.55 -28.05 -36.32
C GLY A 111 12.69 -26.54 -36.25
N LYS A 112 11.64 -25.81 -35.90
CA LYS A 112 11.68 -24.36 -35.66
C LYS A 112 11.78 -24.06 -34.15
N ILE A 113 12.62 -23.12 -33.81
CA ILE A 113 12.74 -22.60 -32.44
C ILE A 113 11.72 -21.51 -32.25
N ILE A 114 10.84 -21.66 -31.25
CA ILE A 114 9.82 -20.70 -30.87
C ILE A 114 10.18 -20.14 -29.48
N ASP A 115 10.09 -18.83 -29.33
CA ASP A 115 10.29 -18.12 -28.07
C ASP A 115 9.05 -18.21 -27.17
N LYS A 116 9.18 -18.93 -26.05
CA LYS A 116 8.18 -19.03 -24.98
C LYS A 116 8.61 -18.31 -23.70
N SER A 117 9.55 -17.39 -23.78
CA SER A 117 10.08 -16.66 -22.63
C SER A 117 8.99 -15.92 -21.85
N ILE A 118 9.21 -15.80 -20.54
CA ILE A 118 8.29 -15.21 -19.59
C ILE A 118 8.70 -13.77 -19.26
N THR A 119 7.73 -12.88 -19.35
CA THR A 119 7.84 -11.48 -18.91
C THR A 119 7.22 -11.27 -17.53
N ILE A 120 7.54 -10.19 -16.90
CA ILE A 120 6.79 -9.69 -15.75
C ILE A 120 5.37 -9.30 -16.20
N HIS A 121 4.40 -9.34 -15.27
CA HIS A 121 3.07 -8.81 -15.55
C HIS A 121 3.13 -7.32 -15.83
N HIS A 122 2.28 -6.88 -16.72
CA HIS A 122 2.16 -5.49 -17.11
C HIS A 122 1.96 -4.57 -15.90
N HIS A 123 2.71 -3.46 -15.84
CA HIS A 123 2.80 -2.52 -14.73
C HIS A 123 3.47 -3.03 -13.44
N ASP A 124 4.05 -4.22 -13.42
CA ASP A 124 4.89 -4.64 -12.30
C ASP A 124 6.35 -4.21 -12.52
N PHE A 125 7.04 -3.92 -11.42
CA PHE A 125 8.45 -3.60 -11.40
C PHE A 125 9.03 -3.98 -10.03
N GLY A 126 10.31 -4.23 -9.96
CA GLY A 126 10.92 -4.57 -8.68
C GLY A 126 12.34 -5.12 -8.82
N VAL A 127 12.82 -5.73 -7.77
CA VAL A 127 14.15 -6.33 -7.70
C VAL A 127 14.00 -7.85 -7.58
N VAL A 128 14.80 -8.58 -8.34
CA VAL A 128 14.88 -10.05 -8.23
C VAL A 128 15.47 -10.40 -6.86
N ASP A 129 14.67 -10.99 -5.99
CA ASP A 129 15.02 -11.29 -4.61
C ASP A 129 15.57 -12.73 -4.44
N GLY A 130 15.15 -13.66 -5.29
CA GLY A 130 15.63 -15.03 -5.22
C GLY A 130 15.28 -15.84 -6.45
N ILE A 131 16.19 -16.74 -6.82
CA ILE A 131 16.05 -17.64 -7.96
C ILE A 131 16.22 -19.06 -7.43
N PHE A 132 15.28 -19.92 -7.75
CA PHE A 132 15.28 -21.33 -7.36
C PHE A 132 15.07 -22.17 -8.62
N SER A 133 16.06 -22.94 -8.99
CA SER A 133 15.99 -23.87 -10.13
C SER A 133 16.30 -25.30 -9.68
N SER A 134 15.59 -26.27 -10.25
CA SER A 134 15.92 -27.66 -10.10
C SER A 134 16.49 -28.18 -11.43
N ASN A 135 17.68 -28.77 -11.38
CA ASN A 135 18.36 -29.37 -12.52
C ASN A 135 18.42 -30.88 -12.34
N ASN A 136 17.40 -31.50 -11.78
CA ASN A 136 17.38 -32.97 -11.68
C ASN A 136 17.13 -33.60 -13.07
N ASP A 137 17.84 -34.65 -13.38
CA ASP A 137 17.74 -35.43 -14.65
C ASP A 137 16.37 -36.10 -14.85
N THR A 138 15.45 -35.90 -13.92
CA THR A 138 14.07 -36.37 -14.01
C THR A 138 13.17 -35.27 -14.56
N SER A 139 12.16 -35.60 -15.30
CA SER A 139 11.23 -34.82 -16.12
C SER A 139 10.52 -33.60 -15.49
N ASN A 140 10.97 -33.09 -14.36
CA ASN A 140 10.37 -31.99 -13.63
C ASN A 140 11.35 -30.84 -13.37
N ASN A 141 12.08 -30.42 -14.38
CA ASN A 141 12.89 -29.19 -14.24
C ASN A 141 12.00 -27.96 -14.16
N PHE A 142 12.21 -27.17 -13.13
CA PHE A 142 11.46 -25.92 -12.94
C PHE A 142 12.40 -24.76 -12.59
N CYS A 143 11.96 -23.56 -12.90
CA CYS A 143 12.58 -22.33 -12.48
C CYS A 143 11.55 -21.45 -11.76
N LYS A 144 11.91 -20.97 -10.56
CA LYS A 144 11.13 -19.97 -9.80
C LYS A 144 11.95 -18.71 -9.67
N VAL A 145 11.39 -17.60 -10.09
CA VAL A 145 11.97 -16.27 -9.90
C VAL A 145 11.04 -15.46 -8.98
N ARG A 146 11.55 -15.06 -7.83
CA ARG A 146 10.82 -14.22 -6.87
C ARG A 146 11.26 -12.77 -7.03
N ILE A 147 10.30 -11.89 -7.26
CA ILE A 147 10.49 -10.45 -7.39
C ILE A 147 9.92 -9.76 -6.16
N ARG A 148 10.71 -8.89 -5.56
CA ARG A 148 10.31 -8.02 -4.44
C ARG A 148 9.98 -6.63 -4.99
N MET A 149 8.78 -6.18 -4.68
CA MET A 149 8.30 -4.83 -4.98
C MET A 149 8.14 -4.06 -3.67
N GLU A 150 8.71 -2.88 -3.61
CA GLU A 150 8.49 -1.98 -2.49
C GLU A 150 7.22 -1.16 -2.73
N ARG A 151 6.38 -1.07 -1.71
CA ARG A 151 5.10 -0.38 -1.75
C ARG A 151 5.09 0.74 -0.72
N ILE A 152 5.56 1.92 -1.12
CA ILE A 152 5.46 3.16 -0.35
C ILE A 152 3.99 3.64 -0.41
N PRO A 153 3.41 4.12 0.71
CA PRO A 153 2.07 4.69 0.68
C PRO A 153 1.93 5.85 -0.31
N THR A 154 0.85 5.82 -1.08
CA THR A 154 0.53 6.85 -2.08
C THR A 154 -0.90 7.36 -1.88
N VAL A 155 -1.24 8.47 -2.55
CA VAL A 155 -2.62 8.97 -2.61
C VAL A 155 -3.54 7.87 -3.12
N ALA A 156 -4.74 7.77 -2.53
CA ALA A 156 -5.76 6.75 -2.75
C ALA A 156 -5.50 5.36 -2.11
N ASP A 157 -4.40 5.15 -1.39
CA ASP A 157 -4.21 3.98 -0.55
C ASP A 157 -5.14 4.02 0.66
N LYS A 158 -5.52 2.86 1.18
CA LYS A 158 -6.51 2.72 2.24
C LYS A 158 -5.88 2.34 3.57
N PHE A 159 -6.27 3.05 4.61
CA PHE A 159 -5.82 2.84 5.98
C PHE A 159 -7.00 2.68 6.91
N ALA A 160 -6.80 2.08 8.07
CA ALA A 160 -7.82 1.96 9.09
C ALA A 160 -7.22 1.96 10.50
N SER A 161 -7.99 2.50 11.45
CA SER A 161 -7.76 2.28 12.87
C SER A 161 -8.27 0.89 13.30
N ARG A 162 -7.93 0.45 14.50
CA ARG A 162 -8.48 -0.80 15.09
C ARG A 162 -9.97 -0.70 15.45
N HIS A 163 -10.55 0.49 15.40
CA HIS A 163 -11.96 0.78 15.69
C HIS A 163 -12.85 0.77 14.44
N GLY A 164 -12.34 0.30 13.30
CA GLY A 164 -13.10 0.22 12.06
C GLY A 164 -13.25 1.55 11.31
N ILE A 165 -12.61 2.62 11.77
CA ILE A 165 -12.55 3.89 11.04
C ILE A 165 -11.54 3.73 9.93
N LYS A 166 -12.05 3.52 8.72
CA LYS A 166 -11.27 3.40 7.49
C LYS A 166 -11.22 4.74 6.77
N GLY A 167 -10.10 5.03 6.15
CA GLY A 167 -9.95 6.23 5.34
C GLY A 167 -9.03 6.00 4.16
N VAL A 168 -9.13 6.88 3.19
CA VAL A 168 -8.32 6.89 1.97
C VAL A 168 -7.40 8.09 2.00
N VAL A 169 -6.15 7.95 1.59
CA VAL A 169 -5.21 9.08 1.51
C VAL A 169 -5.70 10.08 0.48
N GLY A 170 -6.11 11.25 0.94
CA GLY A 170 -6.56 12.36 0.07
C GLY A 170 -5.41 13.27 -0.35
N LEU A 171 -4.44 13.48 0.53
CA LEU A 171 -3.30 14.35 0.28
C LEU A 171 -2.08 13.90 1.10
N ILE A 172 -0.89 14.10 0.53
CA ILE A 172 0.40 13.92 1.21
C ILE A 172 1.09 15.29 1.22
N ILE A 173 1.30 15.84 2.42
CA ILE A 173 1.83 17.20 2.62
C ILE A 173 3.26 17.10 3.16
N PRO A 174 4.21 17.94 2.72
CA PRO A 174 5.51 18.10 3.35
C PRO A 174 5.37 18.48 4.83
N GLN A 175 6.34 18.11 5.65
CA GLN A 175 6.27 18.36 7.10
C GLN A 175 6.23 19.84 7.45
N GLU A 176 6.89 20.69 6.68
CA GLU A 176 6.91 22.15 6.83
C GLU A 176 5.53 22.80 6.65
N ASP A 177 4.67 22.18 5.83
CA ASP A 177 3.30 22.67 5.56
C ASP A 177 2.25 22.03 6.48
N MET A 178 2.67 21.06 7.30
CA MET A 178 1.78 20.43 8.28
C MET A 178 1.55 21.35 9.50
N PRO A 179 0.39 21.26 10.15
CA PRO A 179 0.18 21.95 11.43
C PRO A 179 1.12 21.37 12.50
N PHE A 180 1.54 22.22 13.43
CA PHE A 180 2.49 21.85 14.49
C PHE A 180 2.08 22.47 15.83
N THR A 181 2.50 21.83 16.92
CA THR A 181 2.30 22.37 18.30
C THR A 181 3.37 23.40 18.64
N SER A 182 3.16 24.14 19.75
CA SER A 182 4.18 25.03 20.32
C SER A 182 5.51 24.33 20.60
N ASP A 183 5.47 23.04 20.92
CA ASP A 183 6.65 22.22 21.21
C ASP A 183 7.30 21.62 19.96
N GLY A 184 6.78 21.95 18.77
CA GLY A 184 7.29 21.46 17.48
C GLY A 184 6.85 20.06 17.10
N ILE A 185 5.85 19.48 17.78
CA ILE A 185 5.30 18.17 17.42
C ILE A 185 4.43 18.33 16.18
N VAL A 186 4.73 17.55 15.14
CA VAL A 186 3.96 17.50 13.89
C VAL A 186 3.23 16.18 13.80
N PRO A 187 1.91 16.15 13.53
CA PRO A 187 1.19 14.90 13.37
C PRO A 187 1.65 14.11 12.12
N ASP A 188 1.56 12.79 12.19
CA ASP A 188 1.78 11.90 11.05
C ASP A 188 0.55 11.84 10.15
N LEU A 189 -0.64 11.90 10.77
CA LEU A 189 -1.94 11.83 10.12
C LEU A 189 -2.87 12.93 10.61
N ILE A 190 -3.67 13.47 9.69
CA ILE A 190 -4.80 14.34 10.04
C ILE A 190 -6.08 13.68 9.54
N ILE A 191 -7.00 13.43 10.47
CA ILE A 191 -8.29 12.79 10.19
C ILE A 191 -9.45 13.78 10.39
N ASN A 192 -10.54 13.55 9.67
CA ASN A 192 -11.71 14.42 9.74
C ASN A 192 -12.51 14.18 11.03
N PRO A 193 -12.81 15.21 11.83
CA PRO A 193 -13.64 15.11 13.02
C PRO A 193 -15.08 14.64 12.72
N HIS A 194 -15.64 14.96 11.56
CA HIS A 194 -17.01 14.60 11.19
C HIS A 194 -17.26 13.10 11.03
N GLY A 195 -16.19 12.31 10.88
CA GLY A 195 -16.30 10.85 10.82
C GLY A 195 -16.50 10.16 12.17
N ILE A 196 -16.32 10.86 13.29
CA ILE A 196 -16.37 10.26 14.64
C ILE A 196 -17.80 10.19 15.20
N PRO A 197 -18.62 11.27 15.20
CA PRO A 197 -19.94 11.24 15.81
C PRO A 197 -20.90 10.24 15.17
N SER A 198 -20.93 10.18 13.83
CA SER A 198 -21.84 9.29 13.10
C SER A 198 -21.52 7.80 13.30
N ARG A 199 -20.29 7.47 13.63
CA ARG A 199 -19.84 6.08 13.87
C ARG A 199 -19.88 5.66 15.31
N MET A 200 -20.17 6.58 16.23
CA MET A 200 -20.23 6.32 17.68
C MET A 200 -19.00 5.58 18.23
N SER A 201 -17.82 5.85 17.66
CA SER A 201 -16.57 5.15 17.96
C SER A 201 -15.76 5.88 19.04
N THR A 202 -16.29 5.93 20.26
CA THR A 202 -15.60 6.57 21.42
C THR A 202 -14.27 5.92 21.76
N GLY A 203 -14.15 4.60 21.54
CA GLY A 203 -12.89 3.87 21.76
C GLY A 203 -11.72 4.40 20.93
N HIS A 204 -11.99 5.00 19.77
CA HIS A 204 -10.98 5.67 18.96
C HIS A 204 -10.31 6.83 19.72
N LEU A 205 -11.10 7.69 20.35
CA LEU A 205 -10.62 8.83 21.14
C LEU A 205 -9.90 8.34 22.42
N LEU A 206 -10.48 7.34 23.08
CA LEU A 206 -9.89 6.75 24.29
C LEU A 206 -8.53 6.10 23.99
N GLU A 207 -8.40 5.38 22.88
CA GLU A 207 -7.10 4.83 22.45
C GLU A 207 -6.07 5.93 22.22
N ALA A 208 -6.46 7.01 21.53
CA ALA A 208 -5.55 8.10 21.19
C ALA A 208 -5.02 8.84 22.44
N ILE A 209 -5.89 9.14 23.40
CA ILE A 209 -5.48 9.80 24.65
C ILE A 209 -4.66 8.89 25.55
N THR A 210 -5.06 7.61 25.66
CA THR A 210 -4.31 6.59 26.40
C THR A 210 -2.94 6.36 25.77
N GLY A 211 -2.88 6.27 24.44
CA GLY A 211 -1.63 6.17 23.70
C GLY A 211 -0.69 7.35 23.94
N LYS A 212 -1.23 8.57 24.05
CA LYS A 212 -0.46 9.77 24.41
C LYS A 212 0.15 9.64 25.81
N THR A 213 -0.65 9.25 26.80
CA THR A 213 -0.13 8.99 28.17
C THR A 213 0.90 7.89 28.24
N CYS A 214 0.68 6.78 27.53
CA CYS A 214 1.64 5.69 27.46
C CYS A 214 2.97 6.10 26.83
N SER A 215 2.94 6.98 25.82
CA SER A 215 4.16 7.49 25.20
C SER A 215 4.98 8.38 26.14
N LEU A 216 4.31 9.15 27.02
CA LEU A 216 4.96 9.97 28.03
C LEU A 216 5.59 9.15 29.16
N LEU A 217 4.87 8.10 29.59
CA LEU A 217 5.33 7.23 30.68
C LEU A 217 6.30 6.13 30.22
N GLY A 218 6.41 5.86 28.91
CA GLY A 218 7.19 4.74 28.38
C GLY A 218 6.60 3.37 28.72
N THR A 219 5.28 3.27 28.91
CA THR A 219 4.57 2.05 29.31
C THR A 219 3.55 1.62 28.25
N THR A 220 2.99 0.44 28.40
CA THR A 220 1.85 -0.05 27.60
C THR A 220 0.61 -0.14 28.48
N TYR A 221 -0.54 0.14 27.90
CA TYR A 221 -1.84 0.06 28.56
C TYR A 221 -2.58 -1.22 28.15
N ASP A 222 -3.23 -1.87 29.11
CA ASP A 222 -4.10 -3.01 28.87
C ASP A 222 -5.54 -2.54 28.59
N GLY A 223 -5.92 -2.55 27.33
CA GLY A 223 -7.27 -2.22 26.87
C GLY A 223 -8.19 -3.43 26.73
N SER A 224 -7.98 -4.52 27.51
CA SER A 224 -8.84 -5.70 27.48
C SER A 224 -10.27 -5.34 27.88
N PRO A 225 -11.30 -5.83 27.16
CA PRO A 225 -12.69 -5.51 27.47
C PRO A 225 -13.13 -6.13 28.81
N TYR A 226 -14.15 -5.50 29.41
CA TYR A 226 -14.82 -5.96 30.67
C TYR A 226 -13.96 -5.86 31.94
N GLU A 227 -12.87 -5.14 31.95
CA GLU A 227 -12.12 -4.79 33.16
C GLU A 227 -12.62 -3.46 33.76
N ASN A 228 -12.35 -3.23 35.07
CA ASN A 228 -12.84 -2.05 35.80
C ASN A 228 -12.09 -0.79 35.35
N TYR A 229 -12.77 0.11 34.66
CA TYR A 229 -12.21 1.33 34.03
C TYR A 229 -12.38 2.59 34.89
N ASN A 230 -11.92 2.59 36.12
CA ASN A 230 -11.77 3.86 36.87
C ASN A 230 -10.44 4.58 36.57
N GLU A 231 -9.79 4.21 35.45
CA GLU A 231 -8.45 4.71 35.14
C GLU A 231 -8.43 6.00 34.30
N PHE A 232 -9.58 6.44 33.76
CA PHE A 232 -9.64 7.69 32.97
C PHE A 232 -9.19 8.90 33.81
N ASP A 233 -9.57 8.97 35.09
CA ASP A 233 -9.14 10.03 36.01
C ASP A 233 -7.63 10.00 36.26
N ASN A 234 -7.00 8.82 36.19
CA ASN A 234 -5.55 8.71 36.29
C ASN A 234 -4.86 9.19 35.03
N ILE A 235 -5.40 8.87 33.83
CA ILE A 235 -4.90 9.34 32.56
C ILE A 235 -4.90 10.86 32.49
N THR A 236 -6.01 11.49 32.88
CA THR A 236 -6.13 12.97 32.88
C THR A 236 -5.14 13.63 33.83
N LYS A 237 -4.93 13.06 35.03
CA LYS A 237 -3.94 13.55 36.00
C LYS A 237 -2.50 13.42 35.50
N ILE A 238 -2.19 12.33 34.79
CA ILE A 238 -0.86 12.12 34.23
C ILE A 238 -0.59 13.16 33.13
N LEU A 239 -1.56 13.43 32.25
CA LEU A 239 -1.43 14.48 31.23
C LEU A 239 -1.16 15.84 31.87
N GLN A 240 -1.94 16.22 32.91
CA GLN A 240 -1.72 17.47 33.64
C GLN A 240 -0.36 17.54 34.34
N TYR A 241 0.13 16.42 34.88
CA TYR A 241 1.46 16.38 35.48
C TYR A 241 2.60 16.64 34.49
N HIS A 242 2.38 16.31 33.21
CA HIS A 242 3.31 16.57 32.10
C HIS A 242 3.01 17.85 31.33
N ASP A 243 2.26 18.79 31.90
CA ASP A 243 1.90 20.09 31.31
C ASP A 243 1.06 20.00 30.03
N PHE A 244 0.36 18.87 29.80
CA PHE A 244 -0.60 18.71 28.73
C PHE A 244 -2.04 19.00 29.21
N GLU A 245 -2.88 19.40 28.27
CA GLU A 245 -4.31 19.55 28.53
C GLU A 245 -4.94 18.18 28.84
N MET A 246 -5.82 18.14 29.85
CA MET A 246 -6.35 16.91 30.46
C MET A 246 -7.14 16.02 29.50
N TYR A 247 -7.72 16.57 28.44
CA TYR A 247 -8.49 15.85 27.42
C TYR A 247 -7.75 15.65 26.11
N GLY A 248 -6.45 15.97 26.06
CA GLY A 248 -5.59 15.74 24.91
C GLY A 248 -5.69 16.80 23.80
N ASN A 249 -6.31 17.94 24.08
CA ASN A 249 -6.35 19.05 23.13
C ASN A 249 -5.01 19.80 23.10
N GLU A 250 -4.63 20.28 21.93
CA GLU A 250 -3.40 21.02 21.69
C GLU A 250 -3.68 22.30 20.91
N THR A 251 -2.87 23.31 21.17
CA THR A 251 -2.84 24.51 20.35
C THR A 251 -1.92 24.28 19.15
N LEU A 252 -2.48 24.34 17.95
CA LEU A 252 -1.75 24.15 16.71
C LEU A 252 -1.55 25.45 15.94
N TYR A 253 -0.45 25.51 15.22
CA TYR A 253 -0.12 26.56 14.27
C TYR A 253 -0.18 26.02 12.84
N ASN A 254 -0.68 26.83 11.93
CA ASN A 254 -0.80 26.46 10.52
C ASN A 254 0.60 26.47 9.86
N GLY A 255 1.01 25.35 9.25
CA GLY A 255 2.31 25.25 8.59
C GLY A 255 2.48 26.18 7.40
N PHE A 256 1.39 26.53 6.69
CA PHE A 256 1.46 27.43 5.53
C PHE A 256 1.57 28.92 5.93
N THR A 257 0.84 29.35 6.95
CA THR A 257 0.74 30.77 7.31
C THR A 257 1.49 31.14 8.58
N GLY A 258 1.74 30.15 9.45
CA GLY A 258 2.29 30.38 10.79
C GLY A 258 1.27 30.85 11.82
N ASP A 259 0.01 31.09 11.42
CA ASP A 259 -1.03 31.56 12.31
C ASP A 259 -1.51 30.46 13.25
N GLN A 260 -1.83 30.82 14.48
CA GLN A 260 -2.46 29.92 15.44
C GLN A 260 -3.90 29.59 15.01
N PHE A 261 -4.29 28.33 15.14
CA PHE A 261 -5.70 27.95 14.96
C PHE A 261 -6.58 28.59 16.04
N SER A 262 -7.78 29.01 15.66
CA SER A 262 -8.75 29.59 16.55
C SER A 262 -9.38 28.61 17.55
N SER A 263 -9.18 27.30 17.32
CA SER A 263 -9.71 26.21 18.15
C SER A 263 -8.59 25.27 18.59
N SER A 264 -8.74 24.67 19.77
CA SER A 264 -7.88 23.57 20.21
C SER A 264 -8.16 22.33 19.39
N ILE A 265 -7.11 21.59 19.04
CA ILE A 265 -7.17 20.40 18.22
C ILE A 265 -6.80 19.18 19.07
N PHE A 266 -7.66 18.16 19.03
CA PHE A 266 -7.35 16.90 19.71
C PHE A 266 -6.20 16.18 19.04
N MET A 267 -5.16 15.85 19.81
CA MET A 267 -3.99 15.10 19.35
C MET A 267 -3.68 13.94 20.28
N GLY A 268 -3.32 12.80 19.70
CA GLY A 268 -2.93 11.62 20.47
C GLY A 268 -2.14 10.62 19.66
N CYS A 269 -1.70 9.53 20.30
CA CYS A 269 -1.01 8.43 19.65
C CYS A 269 -1.95 7.25 19.46
N GLN A 270 -2.06 6.75 18.23
CA GLN A 270 -2.98 5.68 17.89
C GLN A 270 -2.34 4.67 16.94
N PHE A 271 -2.79 3.42 17.02
CA PHE A 271 -2.37 2.37 16.11
C PHE A 271 -3.19 2.40 14.82
N TYR A 272 -2.51 2.57 13.69
CA TYR A 272 -3.09 2.52 12.36
C TYR A 272 -2.55 1.35 11.55
N GLN A 273 -3.38 0.83 10.66
CA GLN A 273 -3.07 -0.29 9.79
C GLN A 273 -3.22 0.13 8.32
N ARG A 274 -2.29 -0.33 7.47
CA ARG A 274 -2.45 -0.22 6.01
C ARG A 274 -3.30 -1.39 5.52
N LEU A 275 -4.32 -1.12 4.75
CA LEU A 275 -5.17 -2.16 4.18
C LEU A 275 -4.61 -2.64 2.83
N LYS A 276 -4.93 -3.88 2.46
CA LYS A 276 -4.51 -4.50 1.19
C LYS A 276 -5.03 -3.81 -0.08
N HIS A 277 -5.96 -2.88 0.06
CA HIS A 277 -6.54 -2.13 -1.05
C HIS A 277 -5.65 -0.94 -1.41
N MET A 278 -4.62 -1.19 -2.20
CA MET A 278 -3.67 -0.19 -2.68
C MET A 278 -4.03 0.27 -4.09
N VAL A 279 -3.81 1.54 -4.40
CA VAL A 279 -4.12 2.11 -5.71
C VAL A 279 -3.34 1.43 -6.83
N HIS A 280 -2.10 1.06 -6.59
CA HIS A 280 -1.25 0.39 -7.56
C HIS A 280 -1.88 -0.89 -8.12
N ASP A 281 -2.61 -1.65 -7.30
CA ASP A 281 -3.27 -2.88 -7.75
C ASP A 281 -4.56 -2.64 -8.52
N LYS A 282 -5.12 -1.43 -8.43
CA LYS A 282 -6.43 -1.06 -9.00
C LYS A 282 -6.34 -0.16 -10.22
N ILE A 283 -5.32 0.68 -10.31
CA ILE A 283 -5.13 1.56 -11.46
C ILE A 283 -4.90 0.73 -12.71
N GLN A 284 -5.63 1.02 -13.76
CA GLN A 284 -5.56 0.33 -15.04
C GLN A 284 -5.45 1.34 -16.16
N SER A 285 -4.52 1.11 -17.08
CA SER A 285 -4.37 1.86 -18.32
C SER A 285 -4.10 0.90 -19.46
N ARG A 286 -4.54 1.27 -20.67
CA ARG A 286 -4.30 0.53 -21.89
C ARG A 286 -4.20 1.49 -23.06
N ASP A 287 -3.21 1.30 -23.88
CA ASP A 287 -3.12 1.87 -25.21
C ASP A 287 -3.39 0.77 -26.23
N VAL A 288 -2.37 0.07 -26.70
CA VAL A 288 -2.48 -1.10 -27.58
C VAL A 288 -2.20 -2.35 -26.77
N GLY A 289 -2.98 -3.42 -27.01
CA GLY A 289 -2.81 -4.67 -26.24
C GLY A 289 -3.56 -5.86 -26.83
N PRO A 290 -3.55 -7.01 -26.15
CA PRO A 290 -4.11 -8.25 -26.65
C PRO A 290 -5.63 -8.16 -26.86
N LYS A 291 -6.12 -8.85 -27.89
CA LYS A 291 -7.54 -8.99 -28.22
C LYS A 291 -7.95 -10.47 -28.05
N THR A 292 -9.23 -10.68 -27.73
CA THR A 292 -9.82 -12.02 -27.72
C THR A 292 -9.95 -12.56 -29.15
N LEU A 293 -9.70 -13.85 -29.34
CA LEU A 293 -9.75 -14.46 -30.67
C LEU A 293 -11.16 -14.48 -31.26
N LEU A 294 -12.17 -14.79 -30.46
CA LEU A 294 -13.56 -14.93 -30.90
C LEU A 294 -14.21 -13.57 -31.16
N GLU A 295 -14.20 -12.68 -30.18
CA GLU A 295 -14.90 -11.39 -30.24
C GLU A 295 -14.07 -10.31 -30.92
N ARG A 296 -12.75 -10.49 -31.05
CA ARG A 296 -11.77 -9.50 -31.53
C ARG A 296 -11.80 -8.18 -30.76
N GLN A 297 -12.36 -8.23 -29.55
CA GLN A 297 -12.41 -7.10 -28.61
C GLN A 297 -11.19 -7.12 -27.70
N PRO A 298 -10.84 -5.97 -27.05
CA PRO A 298 -9.80 -5.96 -26.04
C PRO A 298 -10.02 -7.02 -24.96
N ALA A 299 -8.94 -7.70 -24.52
CA ALA A 299 -9.00 -8.63 -23.41
C ALA A 299 -9.52 -7.94 -22.15
N LYS A 300 -10.09 -8.70 -21.20
CA LYS A 300 -10.56 -8.19 -19.90
C LYS A 300 -9.49 -8.40 -18.83
N GLY A 301 -9.41 -7.45 -17.90
CA GLY A 301 -8.56 -7.55 -16.70
C GLY A 301 -7.20 -6.88 -16.81
N LYS A 302 -6.76 -6.26 -15.72
CA LYS A 302 -5.51 -5.51 -15.60
C LYS A 302 -4.27 -6.37 -15.93
N VAL A 303 -4.21 -7.58 -15.36
CA VAL A 303 -3.05 -8.49 -15.49
C VAL A 303 -2.77 -8.88 -16.96
N ARG A 304 -3.80 -8.90 -17.78
CA ARG A 304 -3.70 -9.24 -19.21
C ARG A 304 -3.51 -8.02 -20.11
N GLY A 305 -3.24 -6.84 -19.54
CA GLY A 305 -3.21 -5.59 -20.31
C GLY A 305 -4.55 -5.31 -21.01
N GLY A 306 -5.64 -5.63 -20.34
CA GLY A 306 -7.00 -5.52 -20.89
C GLY A 306 -7.52 -4.09 -20.96
N GLY A 307 -8.61 -3.89 -21.69
CA GLY A 307 -9.31 -2.62 -21.83
C GLY A 307 -10.31 -2.36 -20.71
N LEU A 308 -10.69 -1.11 -20.54
CA LEU A 308 -11.79 -0.69 -19.70
C LEU A 308 -13.12 -0.97 -20.42
N ARG A 309 -14.14 -1.39 -19.65
CA ARG A 309 -15.48 -1.63 -20.20
C ARG A 309 -16.30 -0.35 -20.16
N ILE A 310 -16.88 0.01 -21.28
CA ILE A 310 -17.98 0.96 -21.39
C ILE A 310 -19.28 0.13 -21.34
N GLY A 311 -20.04 0.26 -20.25
CA GLY A 311 -21.31 -0.42 -20.08
C GLY A 311 -22.46 0.26 -20.80
N GLU A 312 -23.67 -0.28 -20.67
CA GLU A 312 -24.87 0.31 -21.31
C GLU A 312 -25.22 1.67 -20.75
N MET A 313 -25.05 1.89 -19.45
CA MET A 313 -25.33 3.18 -18.81
C MET A 313 -24.36 4.27 -19.30
N GLU A 314 -23.09 3.95 -19.46
CA GLU A 314 -22.07 4.85 -20.03
C GLU A 314 -22.38 5.17 -21.49
N ARG A 315 -22.82 4.17 -22.28
CA ARG A 315 -23.30 4.37 -23.65
C ARG A 315 -24.50 5.33 -23.69
N ASP A 316 -25.48 5.15 -22.82
CA ASP A 316 -26.67 5.98 -22.75
C ASP A 316 -26.32 7.44 -22.42
N SER A 317 -25.39 7.63 -21.51
CA SER A 317 -24.82 8.94 -21.17
C SER A 317 -24.15 9.61 -22.37
N LEU A 318 -23.32 8.87 -23.13
CA LEU A 318 -22.67 9.36 -24.34
C LEU A 318 -23.68 9.75 -25.42
N ILE A 319 -24.73 8.93 -25.62
CA ILE A 319 -25.79 9.21 -26.58
C ILE A 319 -26.57 10.48 -26.18
N SER A 320 -26.93 10.61 -24.92
CA SER A 320 -27.67 11.79 -24.40
C SER A 320 -26.86 13.08 -24.57
N HIS A 321 -25.54 12.98 -24.49
CA HIS A 321 -24.62 14.10 -24.70
C HIS A 321 -24.38 14.41 -26.20
N GLY A 322 -24.87 13.59 -27.12
CA GLY A 322 -24.73 13.79 -28.58
C GLY A 322 -23.38 13.37 -29.17
N VAL A 323 -22.58 12.55 -28.44
CA VAL A 323 -21.27 12.05 -28.89
C VAL A 323 -21.43 10.85 -29.81
N SER A 324 -21.93 11.10 -31.03
CA SER A 324 -22.26 10.02 -31.99
C SER A 324 -21.04 9.44 -32.74
N LYS A 325 -19.88 10.12 -32.71
CA LYS A 325 -18.64 9.66 -33.37
C LYS A 325 -17.70 8.87 -32.44
N PHE A 326 -17.99 8.81 -31.17
CA PHE A 326 -17.25 8.02 -30.20
C PHE A 326 -17.65 6.56 -30.29
#